data_6a4e87140b8970b8bc483bcc717ad10c
#
_entry.id   6a4e87140b8970b8bc483bcc717ad10c
#
_cell.length_a   1.000
_cell.length_b   1.000
_cell.length_c   1.000
_cell.angle_alpha   90.00
_cell.angle_beta   90.00
_cell.angle_gamma   90.00
#
_symmetry.space_group_name_H-M   'P 1'
#
loop_
_entity.id
_entity.type
_entity.pdbx_description
1 polymer ?
#
loop_
_entity_poly.entity_id
_entity_poly.type
_entity_poly.pdbx_seq_one_letter_code
_entity_poly.pdbx_strand_id
1 'polypeptide(L)'
;GLNILLGFAGQISLGTGAFMGVGAYSCYKFMTIFPDLNILICVVLSGLVTAFVGMIFGLPSLRIKGFYLMVATLAAQFFLEWAFIRIPWLYNYNNSGGIEGPNRELLGFIISGPQSEALTRYFVCLTFLVLLTWLASNVIRGRIGRSWMMIRDMDIAAELIGVRPLTAKLSAFAFSSFYVGISGALMVFFWLGAAEVESFDINHSFQYLFMVIIGGLGSITGCYMGAILVWVIPVLIKEIGKTAFGFDAFVMENLSIILLGFMIVVILIVEPHG
;
A
#
# COMPACT_ATOMS: atom_id res chain seq x y z
N GLY A 1 1.77 -5.52 -2.13
CA GLY A 1 2.34 -4.65 -3.18
C GLY A 1 3.79 -4.30 -2.89
N LEU A 2 4.06 -3.61 -1.78
CA LEU A 2 5.41 -3.13 -1.44
C LEU A 2 6.47 -4.25 -1.39
N ASN A 3 6.12 -5.44 -0.86
CA ASN A 3 7.04 -6.57 -0.84
C ASN A 3 7.40 -7.09 -2.24
N ILE A 4 6.52 -6.95 -3.22
CA ILE A 4 6.84 -7.31 -4.61
C ILE A 4 7.98 -6.43 -5.11
N LEU A 5 7.93 -5.15 -4.81
CA LEU A 5 8.93 -4.19 -5.24
C LEU A 5 10.24 -4.33 -4.45
N LEU A 6 10.15 -4.37 -3.12
CA LEU A 6 11.31 -4.40 -2.23
C LEU A 6 11.90 -5.81 -2.15
N GLY A 7 11.08 -6.80 -1.84
CA GLY A 7 11.54 -8.17 -1.56
C GLY A 7 11.93 -8.96 -2.80
N PHE A 8 11.19 -8.83 -3.90
CA PHE A 8 11.44 -9.61 -5.12
C PHE A 8 12.22 -8.85 -6.19
N ALA A 9 12.09 -7.51 -6.28
CA ALA A 9 12.81 -6.72 -7.28
C ALA A 9 13.95 -5.86 -6.70
N GLY A 10 14.15 -5.84 -5.38
CA GLY A 10 15.24 -5.11 -4.72
C GLY A 10 15.13 -3.58 -4.83
N GLN A 11 13.91 -3.06 -5.02
CA GLN A 11 13.65 -1.63 -5.21
C GLN A 11 12.93 -1.05 -3.99
N ILE A 12 13.59 -0.14 -3.28
CA ILE A 12 13.00 0.52 -2.12
C ILE A 12 12.14 1.69 -2.59
N SER A 13 10.89 1.75 -2.13
CA SER A 13 9.97 2.85 -2.39
C SER A 13 9.42 3.43 -1.09
N LEU A 14 9.48 4.75 -0.95
CA LEU A 14 8.89 5.52 0.17
C LEU A 14 7.60 6.24 -0.23
N GLY A 15 7.11 6.02 -1.45
CA GLY A 15 5.89 6.65 -1.97
C GLY A 15 4.62 5.82 -1.79
N THR A 16 4.63 4.78 -0.97
CA THR A 16 3.52 3.83 -0.85
C THR A 16 2.23 4.49 -0.42
N GLY A 17 2.27 5.41 0.56
CA GLY A 17 1.10 6.16 1.02
C GLY A 17 0.46 6.98 -0.09
N ALA A 18 1.26 7.75 -0.83
CA ALA A 18 0.75 8.55 -1.94
C ALA A 18 0.16 7.70 -3.08
N PHE A 19 0.76 6.55 -3.41
CA PHE A 19 0.18 5.63 -4.39
C PHE A 19 -1.13 5.01 -3.89
N MET A 20 -1.28 4.75 -2.59
CA MET A 20 -2.58 4.39 -1.99
C MET A 20 -3.59 5.53 -2.18
N GLY A 21 -3.17 6.78 -1.96
CA GLY A 21 -3.96 7.97 -2.24
C GLY A 21 -4.41 8.04 -3.70
N VAL A 22 -3.50 7.84 -4.67
CA VAL A 22 -3.86 7.79 -6.11
C VAL A 22 -4.96 6.77 -6.36
N GLY A 23 -4.86 5.57 -5.76
CA GLY A 23 -5.88 4.54 -5.88
C GLY A 23 -7.23 4.97 -5.30
N ALA A 24 -7.23 5.55 -4.10
CA ALA A 24 -8.43 6.02 -3.43
C ALA A 24 -9.13 7.15 -4.20
N TYR A 25 -8.39 8.21 -4.58
CA TYR A 25 -8.94 9.34 -5.34
C TYR A 25 -9.40 8.91 -6.74
N SER A 26 -8.69 8.01 -7.42
CA SER A 26 -9.11 7.48 -8.71
C SER A 26 -10.39 6.66 -8.59
N CYS A 27 -10.51 5.80 -7.58
CA CYS A 27 -11.70 5.03 -7.32
C CYS A 27 -12.91 5.94 -7.04
N TYR A 28 -12.73 6.98 -6.21
CA TYR A 28 -13.72 8.00 -5.95
C TYR A 28 -14.20 8.67 -7.25
N LYS A 29 -13.26 9.04 -8.13
CA LYS A 29 -13.59 9.63 -9.42
C LYS A 29 -14.38 8.69 -10.32
N PHE A 30 -14.00 7.43 -10.42
CA PHE A 30 -14.77 6.46 -11.19
C PHE A 30 -16.20 6.30 -10.65
N MET A 31 -16.36 6.28 -9.33
CA MET A 31 -17.69 6.19 -8.73
C MET A 31 -18.55 7.45 -8.96
N THR A 32 -17.94 8.63 -9.04
CA THR A 32 -18.67 9.89 -9.26
C THR A 32 -18.99 10.14 -10.73
N ILE A 33 -18.10 9.78 -11.66
CA ILE A 33 -18.29 9.96 -13.10
C ILE A 33 -19.24 8.88 -13.67
N PHE A 34 -19.12 7.64 -13.17
CA PHE A 34 -19.92 6.50 -13.62
C PHE A 34 -20.75 5.93 -12.45
N PRO A 35 -21.92 6.54 -12.15
CA PRO A 35 -22.76 6.11 -11.04
C PRO A 35 -23.22 4.65 -11.13
N ASP A 36 -23.42 4.13 -12.34
CA ASP A 36 -23.93 2.77 -12.58
C ASP A 36 -22.84 1.69 -12.55
N LEU A 37 -21.56 2.09 -12.46
CA LEU A 37 -20.47 1.14 -12.48
C LEU A 37 -20.36 0.40 -11.13
N ASN A 38 -20.15 -0.91 -11.19
CA ASN A 38 -19.94 -1.71 -9.99
C ASN A 38 -18.68 -1.28 -9.24
N ILE A 39 -18.79 -1.12 -7.92
CA ILE A 39 -17.67 -0.69 -7.06
C ILE A 39 -16.43 -1.60 -7.20
N LEU A 40 -16.62 -2.91 -7.39
CA LEU A 40 -15.51 -3.85 -7.57
C LEU A 40 -14.70 -3.53 -8.83
N ILE A 41 -15.38 -3.14 -9.90
CA ILE A 41 -14.74 -2.70 -11.15
C ILE A 41 -14.00 -1.37 -10.92
N CYS A 42 -14.61 -0.42 -10.19
CA CYS A 42 -13.97 0.85 -9.85
C CYS A 42 -12.67 0.64 -9.07
N VAL A 43 -12.65 -0.30 -8.12
CA VAL A 43 -11.45 -0.66 -7.35
C VAL A 43 -10.36 -1.24 -8.24
N VAL A 44 -10.69 -2.13 -9.18
CA VAL A 44 -9.70 -2.70 -10.10
C VAL A 44 -9.17 -1.64 -11.08
N LEU A 45 -10.05 -0.79 -11.62
CA LEU A 45 -9.67 0.32 -12.51
C LEU A 45 -8.76 1.32 -11.78
N SER A 46 -9.04 1.62 -10.52
CA SER A 46 -8.17 2.51 -9.71
C SER A 46 -6.77 1.92 -9.53
N GLY A 47 -6.66 0.61 -9.36
CA GLY A 47 -5.38 -0.09 -9.36
C GLY A 47 -4.61 0.08 -10.69
N LEU A 48 -5.30 -0.01 -11.84
CA LEU A 48 -4.69 0.20 -13.15
C LEU A 48 -4.20 1.66 -13.34
N VAL A 49 -4.98 2.64 -12.90
CA VAL A 49 -4.56 4.05 -12.91
C VAL A 49 -3.32 4.24 -12.03
N THR A 50 -3.33 3.65 -10.84
CA THR A 50 -2.17 3.72 -9.94
C THR A 50 -0.94 3.03 -10.52
N ALA A 51 -1.11 1.91 -11.22
CA ALA A 51 -0.02 1.25 -11.95
C ALA A 51 0.57 2.15 -13.02
N PHE A 52 -0.28 2.85 -13.77
CA PHE A 52 0.17 3.81 -14.80
C PHE A 52 0.93 4.99 -14.17
N VAL A 53 0.40 5.60 -13.11
CA VAL A 53 1.08 6.66 -12.36
C VAL A 53 2.39 6.15 -11.78
N GLY A 54 2.40 4.95 -11.20
CA GLY A 54 3.61 4.29 -10.71
C GLY A 54 4.66 4.10 -11.80
N MET A 55 4.28 3.73 -13.02
CA MET A 55 5.22 3.64 -14.14
C MET A 55 5.83 5.01 -14.48
N ILE A 56 5.05 6.09 -14.46
CA ILE A 56 5.57 7.44 -14.73
C ILE A 56 6.63 7.83 -13.70
N PHE A 57 6.37 7.64 -12.41
CA PHE A 57 7.34 7.92 -11.36
C PHE A 57 8.46 6.88 -11.26
N GLY A 58 8.21 5.66 -11.73
CA GLY A 58 9.21 4.61 -11.87
C GLY A 58 10.23 4.84 -12.99
N LEU A 59 9.86 5.52 -14.08
CA LEU A 59 10.73 5.78 -15.22
C LEU A 59 12.04 6.51 -14.87
N PRO A 60 12.03 7.61 -14.10
CA PRO A 60 13.28 8.27 -13.69
C PRO A 60 14.17 7.36 -12.87
N SER A 61 13.56 6.49 -12.05
CA SER A 61 14.27 5.57 -11.15
C SER A 61 15.07 4.50 -11.89
N LEU A 62 14.73 4.21 -13.15
CA LEU A 62 15.38 3.18 -13.95
C LEU A 62 16.81 3.57 -14.37
N ARG A 63 17.09 4.87 -14.44
CA ARG A 63 18.43 5.40 -14.73
C ARG A 63 19.28 5.56 -13.48
N ILE A 64 18.66 5.42 -12.32
CA ILE A 64 19.25 5.73 -11.01
C ILE A 64 19.28 4.44 -10.20
N LYS A 65 20.43 4.07 -9.62
CA LYS A 65 20.61 2.84 -8.85
C LYS A 65 20.53 3.15 -7.33
N GLY A 66 19.99 2.21 -6.57
CA GLY A 66 20.07 2.20 -5.11
C GLY A 66 19.31 3.33 -4.42
N PHE A 67 19.99 4.08 -3.57
CA PHE A 67 19.43 5.12 -2.70
C PHE A 67 18.64 6.22 -3.42
N TYR A 68 19.08 6.60 -4.61
CA TYR A 68 18.41 7.65 -5.40
C TYR A 68 16.98 7.29 -5.81
N LEU A 69 16.66 6.00 -5.97
CA LEU A 69 15.30 5.56 -6.24
C LEU A 69 14.38 5.86 -5.05
N MET A 70 14.88 5.63 -3.83
CA MET A 70 14.16 5.94 -2.60
C MET A 70 13.84 7.45 -2.53
N VAL A 71 14.82 8.31 -2.85
CA VAL A 71 14.62 9.76 -2.91
C VAL A 71 13.62 10.17 -3.98
N ALA A 72 13.65 9.54 -5.16
CA ALA A 72 12.69 9.83 -6.23
C ALA A 72 11.25 9.46 -5.86
N THR A 73 11.04 8.33 -5.17
CA THR A 73 9.72 7.93 -4.69
C THR A 73 9.26 8.77 -3.50
N LEU A 74 10.19 9.27 -2.68
CA LEU A 74 9.90 10.25 -1.64
C LEU A 74 9.44 11.59 -2.24
N ALA A 75 10.10 12.06 -3.28
CA ALA A 75 9.67 13.24 -4.01
C ALA A 75 8.27 13.05 -4.64
N ALA A 76 7.99 11.86 -5.17
CA ALA A 76 6.65 11.49 -5.66
C ALA A 76 5.60 11.54 -4.54
N GLN A 77 5.94 11.12 -3.31
CA GLN A 77 5.05 11.19 -2.14
C GLN A 77 4.60 12.64 -1.91
N PHE A 78 5.53 13.56 -1.72
CA PHE A 78 5.22 14.96 -1.48
C PHE A 78 4.52 15.64 -2.66
N PHE A 79 4.90 15.30 -3.88
CA PHE A 79 4.25 15.84 -5.08
C PHE A 79 2.78 15.41 -5.17
N LEU A 80 2.49 14.15 -4.91
CA LEU A 80 1.12 13.61 -4.97
C LEU A 80 0.27 14.16 -3.82
N GLU A 81 0.80 14.26 -2.60
CA GLU A 81 0.12 14.93 -1.47
C GLU A 81 -0.22 16.38 -1.81
N TRP A 82 0.73 17.13 -2.35
CA TRP A 82 0.49 18.49 -2.83
C TRP A 82 -0.60 18.53 -3.91
N ALA A 83 -0.58 17.59 -4.87
CA ALA A 83 -1.56 17.50 -5.94
C ALA A 83 -2.98 17.19 -5.40
N PHE A 84 -3.09 16.31 -4.41
CA PHE A 84 -4.38 15.99 -3.78
C PHE A 84 -5.00 17.19 -3.08
N ILE A 85 -4.19 18.05 -2.45
CA ILE A 85 -4.67 19.28 -1.80
C ILE A 85 -5.01 20.37 -2.83
N ARG A 86 -4.22 20.48 -3.90
CA ARG A 86 -4.26 21.65 -4.79
C ARG A 86 -5.18 21.49 -6.00
N ILE A 87 -5.56 20.26 -6.36
CA ILE A 87 -6.40 19.99 -7.52
C ILE A 87 -7.84 19.70 -7.06
N PRO A 88 -8.75 20.73 -7.04
CA PRO A 88 -10.12 20.56 -6.54
C PRO A 88 -10.94 19.53 -7.31
N TRP A 89 -10.57 19.28 -8.56
CA TRP A 89 -11.21 18.27 -9.38
C TRP A 89 -11.12 16.87 -8.78
N LEU A 90 -10.04 16.54 -8.04
CA LEU A 90 -9.83 15.21 -7.47
C LEU A 90 -10.84 14.87 -6.37
N TYR A 91 -11.25 15.85 -5.57
CA TYR A 91 -12.23 15.70 -4.48
C TYR A 91 -13.58 16.34 -4.79
N ASN A 92 -13.91 16.53 -6.09
CA ASN A 92 -15.18 17.10 -6.55
C ASN A 92 -15.55 18.46 -5.92
N TYR A 93 -14.57 19.34 -5.70
CA TYR A 93 -14.76 20.67 -5.09
C TYR A 93 -15.44 20.63 -3.71
N ASN A 94 -15.30 19.53 -2.98
CA ASN A 94 -15.84 19.41 -1.64
C ASN A 94 -15.13 20.37 -0.68
N ASN A 95 -15.86 21.08 0.17
CA ASN A 95 -15.28 22.08 1.07
C ASN A 95 -14.34 21.49 2.10
N SER A 96 -14.49 20.22 2.45
CA SER A 96 -13.59 19.52 3.39
C SER A 96 -12.27 19.07 2.76
N GLY A 97 -12.13 19.09 1.42
CA GLY A 97 -10.97 18.54 0.73
C GLY A 97 -10.84 17.01 0.81
N GLY A 98 -11.73 16.36 1.55
CA GLY A 98 -11.78 14.92 1.72
C GLY A 98 -12.64 14.22 0.65
N ILE A 99 -12.46 12.92 0.56
CA ILE A 99 -13.29 12.02 -0.25
C ILE A 99 -14.15 11.16 0.67
N GLU A 100 -15.45 11.10 0.36
CA GLU A 100 -16.40 10.28 1.11
C GLU A 100 -16.92 9.14 0.23
N GLY A 101 -17.02 7.95 0.80
CA GLY A 101 -17.53 6.79 0.09
C GLY A 101 -19.04 6.92 -0.16
N PRO A 102 -19.49 7.02 -1.44
CA PRO A 102 -20.90 6.98 -1.73
C PRO A 102 -21.49 5.62 -1.36
N ASN A 103 -22.77 5.61 -0.93
CA ASN A 103 -23.48 4.36 -0.69
C ASN A 103 -23.62 3.60 -2.01
N ARG A 104 -23.12 2.37 -2.04
CA ARG A 104 -23.19 1.49 -3.21
C ARG A 104 -23.75 0.13 -2.82
N GLU A 105 -24.64 -0.36 -3.68
CA GLU A 105 -25.23 -1.68 -3.54
C GLU A 105 -24.59 -2.68 -4.52
N LEU A 106 -24.42 -3.89 -4.07
CA LEU A 106 -24.04 -5.04 -4.89
C LEU A 106 -24.98 -6.18 -4.56
N LEU A 107 -25.71 -6.70 -5.53
CA LEU A 107 -26.66 -7.80 -5.36
C LEU A 107 -27.71 -7.53 -4.25
N GLY A 108 -28.09 -6.26 -4.03
CA GLY A 108 -29.07 -5.87 -3.01
C GLY A 108 -28.48 -5.66 -1.59
N PHE A 109 -27.16 -5.79 -1.43
CA PHE A 109 -26.48 -5.48 -0.16
C PHE A 109 -25.72 -4.16 -0.29
N ILE A 110 -25.86 -3.28 0.70
CA ILE A 110 -25.07 -2.04 0.76
C ILE A 110 -23.64 -2.39 1.17
N ILE A 111 -22.69 -2.18 0.25
CA ILE A 111 -21.29 -2.59 0.43
C ILE A 111 -20.41 -1.45 0.91
N SER A 112 -20.67 -0.21 0.48
CA SER A 112 -19.88 0.96 0.88
C SER A 112 -20.77 2.04 1.47
N GLY A 113 -20.17 2.91 2.29
CA GLY A 113 -20.85 4.02 2.95
C GLY A 113 -21.21 3.71 4.41
N PRO A 114 -21.80 4.70 5.12
CA PRO A 114 -22.10 4.62 6.56
C PRO A 114 -23.09 3.52 6.95
N GLN A 115 -23.96 3.10 6.01
CA GLN A 115 -25.02 2.11 6.23
C GLN A 115 -24.61 0.67 5.92
N SER A 116 -23.37 0.44 5.46
CA SER A 116 -22.91 -0.89 5.09
C SER A 116 -22.62 -1.75 6.33
N GLU A 117 -23.05 -3.02 6.29
CA GLU A 117 -22.79 -3.99 7.35
C GLU A 117 -21.30 -4.34 7.42
N ALA A 118 -20.74 -4.40 8.64
CA ALA A 118 -19.33 -4.73 8.86
C ALA A 118 -18.95 -6.10 8.28
N LEU A 119 -19.87 -7.06 8.35
CA LEU A 119 -19.68 -8.43 7.88
C LEU A 119 -19.52 -8.48 6.35
N THR A 120 -20.34 -7.73 5.62
CA THR A 120 -20.28 -7.63 4.15
C THR A 120 -18.95 -6.99 3.70
N ARG A 121 -18.53 -5.90 4.36
CA ARG A 121 -17.24 -5.26 4.10
C ARG A 121 -16.06 -6.21 4.33
N TYR A 122 -16.12 -6.98 5.42
CA TYR A 122 -15.09 -7.98 5.74
C TYR A 122 -14.95 -9.03 4.65
N PHE A 123 -16.06 -9.62 4.18
CA PHE A 123 -16.02 -10.66 3.13
C PHE A 123 -15.51 -10.11 1.79
N VAL A 124 -15.87 -8.88 1.42
CA VAL A 124 -15.36 -8.24 0.21
C VAL A 124 -13.84 -8.04 0.31
N CYS A 125 -13.35 -7.47 1.41
CA CYS A 125 -11.91 -7.29 1.63
C CYS A 125 -11.17 -8.63 1.64
N LEU A 126 -11.73 -9.68 2.29
CA LEU A 126 -11.15 -11.01 2.32
C LEU A 126 -11.07 -11.62 0.92
N THR A 127 -12.11 -11.46 0.09
CA THR A 127 -12.12 -11.94 -1.29
C THR A 127 -11.02 -11.27 -2.11
N PHE A 128 -10.89 -9.95 -2.04
CA PHE A 128 -9.79 -9.24 -2.70
C PHE A 128 -8.42 -9.70 -2.19
N LEU A 129 -8.26 -9.86 -0.89
CA LEU A 129 -7.01 -10.34 -0.29
C LEU A 129 -6.62 -11.71 -0.85
N VAL A 130 -7.55 -12.67 -0.88
CA VAL A 130 -7.30 -14.03 -1.40
C VAL A 130 -6.98 -13.99 -2.90
N LEU A 131 -7.76 -13.27 -3.70
CA LEU A 131 -7.55 -13.17 -5.15
C LEU A 131 -6.21 -12.50 -5.48
N LEU A 132 -5.89 -11.39 -4.83
CA LEU A 132 -4.64 -10.68 -5.04
C LEU A 132 -3.44 -11.50 -4.57
N THR A 133 -3.55 -12.22 -3.45
CA THR A 133 -2.49 -13.12 -2.98
C THR A 133 -2.24 -14.25 -3.95
N TRP A 134 -3.30 -14.87 -4.44
CA TRP A 134 -3.20 -15.91 -5.46
C TRP A 134 -2.53 -15.41 -6.75
N LEU A 135 -2.95 -14.22 -7.22
CA LEU A 135 -2.36 -13.60 -8.40
C LEU A 135 -0.88 -13.25 -8.16
N ALA A 136 -0.52 -12.67 -7.00
CA ALA A 136 0.86 -12.38 -6.63
C ALA A 136 1.72 -13.64 -6.63
N SER A 137 1.23 -14.71 -6.00
CA SER A 137 1.94 -16.00 -5.93
C SER A 137 2.22 -16.58 -7.33
N ASN A 138 1.23 -16.52 -8.23
CA ASN A 138 1.38 -17.00 -9.59
C ASN A 138 2.39 -16.17 -10.41
N VAL A 139 2.34 -14.85 -10.28
CA VAL A 139 3.27 -13.96 -10.99
C VAL A 139 4.71 -14.15 -10.49
N ILE A 140 4.90 -14.24 -9.16
CA ILE A 140 6.23 -14.42 -8.55
C ILE A 140 6.85 -15.76 -8.98
N ARG A 141 6.07 -16.83 -9.03
CA ARG A 141 6.54 -18.16 -9.51
C ARG A 141 6.72 -18.22 -11.02
N GLY A 142 6.14 -17.27 -11.75
CA GLY A 142 6.19 -17.19 -13.21
C GLY A 142 7.54 -16.68 -13.75
N ARG A 143 7.61 -16.49 -15.06
CA ARG A 143 8.79 -15.94 -15.74
C ARG A 143 9.10 -14.51 -15.33
N ILE A 144 8.05 -13.72 -15.08
CA ILE A 144 8.16 -12.31 -14.69
C ILE A 144 8.82 -12.21 -13.31
N GLY A 145 8.33 -12.94 -12.32
CA GLY A 145 8.90 -12.92 -10.96
C GLY A 145 10.36 -13.41 -10.92
N ARG A 146 10.70 -14.43 -11.71
CA ARG A 146 12.08 -14.88 -11.85
C ARG A 146 13.00 -13.82 -12.42
N SER A 147 12.54 -13.04 -13.42
CA SER A 147 13.32 -11.93 -13.96
C SER A 147 13.53 -10.82 -12.93
N TRP A 148 12.57 -10.57 -12.04
CA TRP A 148 12.74 -9.61 -10.94
C TRP A 148 13.82 -10.08 -9.94
N MET A 149 13.77 -11.34 -9.52
CA MET A 149 14.75 -11.92 -8.60
C MET A 149 16.18 -11.91 -9.19
N MET A 150 16.32 -12.25 -10.48
CA MET A 150 17.63 -12.17 -11.15
C MET A 150 18.21 -10.77 -11.15
N ILE A 151 17.38 -9.74 -11.35
CA ILE A 151 17.85 -8.33 -11.31
C ILE A 151 18.14 -7.88 -9.89
N ARG A 152 17.36 -8.34 -8.91
CA ARG A 152 17.66 -8.06 -7.49
C ARG A 152 19.02 -8.59 -7.08
N ASP A 153 19.32 -9.81 -7.46
CA ASP A 153 20.54 -10.50 -7.03
C ASP A 153 21.77 -10.01 -7.80
N MET A 154 21.70 -9.90 -9.14
CA MET A 154 22.81 -9.41 -9.99
C MET A 154 22.31 -8.80 -11.29
N ASP A 155 22.13 -7.48 -11.36
CA ASP A 155 21.65 -6.77 -12.55
C ASP A 155 22.50 -7.06 -13.81
N ILE A 156 23.84 -7.06 -13.69
CA ILE A 156 24.78 -7.23 -14.80
C ILE A 156 24.69 -8.65 -15.35
N ALA A 157 24.65 -9.65 -14.47
CA ALA A 157 24.55 -11.04 -14.90
C ALA A 157 23.18 -11.33 -15.56
N ALA A 158 22.09 -10.74 -15.05
CA ALA A 158 20.78 -10.84 -15.66
C ALA A 158 20.75 -10.25 -17.09
N GLU A 159 21.43 -9.15 -17.31
CA GLU A 159 21.52 -8.51 -18.62
C GLU A 159 22.29 -9.39 -19.63
N LEU A 160 23.37 -10.04 -19.20
CA LEU A 160 24.16 -10.94 -20.06
C LEU A 160 23.36 -12.17 -20.55
N ILE A 161 22.41 -12.65 -19.78
CA ILE A 161 21.52 -13.75 -20.18
C ILE A 161 20.24 -13.28 -20.87
N GLY A 162 20.16 -11.98 -21.24
CA GLY A 162 19.09 -11.41 -22.08
C GLY A 162 17.89 -10.85 -21.31
N VAL A 163 17.93 -10.75 -19.98
CA VAL A 163 16.89 -10.05 -19.20
C VAL A 163 17.12 -8.53 -19.34
N ARG A 164 16.11 -7.81 -19.79
CA ARG A 164 16.18 -6.35 -19.90
C ARG A 164 15.89 -5.69 -18.55
N PRO A 165 16.88 -5.06 -17.87
CA PRO A 165 16.68 -4.50 -16.53
C PRO A 165 15.57 -3.44 -16.48
N LEU A 166 15.47 -2.61 -17.52
CA LEU A 166 14.46 -1.56 -17.62
C LEU A 166 13.04 -2.13 -17.57
N THR A 167 12.74 -3.12 -18.40
CA THR A 167 11.40 -3.70 -18.50
C THR A 167 11.03 -4.47 -17.22
N ALA A 168 11.97 -5.17 -16.62
CA ALA A 168 11.71 -5.92 -15.40
C ALA A 168 11.50 -4.99 -14.20
N LYS A 169 12.34 -3.95 -14.01
CA LYS A 169 12.16 -2.95 -12.95
C LYS A 169 10.83 -2.21 -13.10
N LEU A 170 10.49 -1.77 -14.32
CA LEU A 170 9.24 -1.06 -14.58
C LEU A 170 8.02 -1.94 -14.35
N SER A 171 8.08 -3.22 -14.77
CA SER A 171 6.99 -4.16 -14.53
C SER A 171 6.78 -4.43 -13.04
N ALA A 172 7.86 -4.56 -12.25
CA ALA A 172 7.77 -4.70 -10.80
C ALA A 172 7.11 -3.48 -10.15
N PHE A 173 7.50 -2.27 -10.61
CA PHE A 173 6.92 -1.03 -10.13
C PHE A 173 5.42 -0.92 -10.47
N ALA A 174 5.04 -1.26 -11.70
CA ALA A 174 3.64 -1.26 -12.13
C ALA A 174 2.79 -2.25 -11.33
N PHE A 175 3.28 -3.47 -11.14
CA PHE A 175 2.62 -4.49 -10.33
C PHE A 175 2.48 -4.05 -8.88
N SER A 176 3.55 -3.57 -8.26
CA SER A 176 3.51 -3.05 -6.90
C SER A 176 2.48 -1.93 -6.75
N SER A 177 2.53 -0.92 -7.63
CA SER A 177 1.61 0.22 -7.61
C SER A 177 0.16 -0.19 -7.85
N PHE A 178 -0.10 -1.20 -8.68
CA PHE A 178 -1.44 -1.78 -8.88
C PHE A 178 -2.02 -2.30 -7.55
N TYR A 179 -1.24 -3.10 -6.81
CA TYR A 179 -1.66 -3.63 -5.52
C TYR A 179 -1.86 -2.54 -4.48
N VAL A 180 -0.95 -1.58 -4.46
CA VAL A 180 -1.01 -0.43 -3.54
C VAL A 180 -2.24 0.42 -3.83
N GLY A 181 -2.57 0.67 -5.11
CA GLY A 181 -3.77 1.41 -5.50
C GLY A 181 -5.06 0.71 -5.09
N ILE A 182 -5.17 -0.60 -5.31
CA ILE A 182 -6.33 -1.37 -4.84
C ILE A 182 -6.44 -1.31 -3.33
N SER A 183 -5.33 -1.46 -2.60
CA SER A 183 -5.37 -1.40 -1.13
C SER A 183 -5.81 -0.04 -0.61
N GLY A 184 -5.41 1.06 -1.27
CA GLY A 184 -5.87 2.40 -0.95
C GLY A 184 -7.38 2.59 -1.16
N ALA A 185 -7.92 2.10 -2.27
CA ALA A 185 -9.35 2.11 -2.52
C ALA A 185 -10.12 1.25 -1.50
N LEU A 186 -9.64 0.06 -1.18
CA LEU A 186 -10.26 -0.80 -0.16
C LEU A 186 -10.21 -0.15 1.23
N MET A 187 -9.10 0.48 1.60
CA MET A 187 -8.94 1.17 2.87
C MET A 187 -10.00 2.27 3.05
N VAL A 188 -10.21 3.10 2.03
CA VAL A 188 -11.16 4.21 2.14
C VAL A 188 -12.60 3.72 2.10
N PHE A 189 -12.98 2.95 1.09
CA PHE A 189 -14.39 2.67 0.83
C PHE A 189 -14.97 1.52 1.65
N PHE A 190 -14.13 0.62 2.17
CA PHE A 190 -14.59 -0.52 2.97
C PHE A 190 -14.19 -0.46 4.44
N TRP A 191 -13.24 0.40 4.83
CA TRP A 191 -12.83 0.51 6.22
C TRP A 191 -13.11 1.88 6.81
N LEU A 192 -12.50 2.96 6.29
CA LEU A 192 -12.62 4.31 6.86
C LEU A 192 -13.96 4.96 6.57
N GLY A 193 -14.57 4.73 5.40
CA GLY A 193 -15.76 5.41 4.92
C GLY A 193 -15.50 6.79 4.31
N ALA A 194 -14.54 7.52 4.83
CA ALA A 194 -14.06 8.80 4.34
C ALA A 194 -12.54 8.89 4.54
N ALA A 195 -11.86 9.68 3.75
CA ALA A 195 -10.44 9.93 3.91
C ALA A 195 -10.05 11.35 3.51
N GLU A 196 -9.11 11.90 4.23
CA GLU A 196 -8.41 13.15 3.93
C GLU A 196 -7.01 12.84 3.43
N VAL A 197 -6.30 13.85 2.92
CA VAL A 197 -4.94 13.69 2.39
C VAL A 197 -3.97 13.15 3.46
N GLU A 198 -4.17 13.53 4.72
CA GLU A 198 -3.37 13.09 5.86
C GLU A 198 -3.41 11.55 6.07
N SER A 199 -4.46 10.86 5.61
CA SER A 199 -4.55 9.40 5.65
C SER A 199 -3.52 8.70 4.75
N PHE A 200 -2.84 9.45 3.89
CA PHE A 200 -1.86 8.95 2.93
C PHE A 200 -0.47 9.55 3.12
N ASP A 201 -0.18 10.05 4.30
CA ASP A 201 1.08 10.73 4.62
C ASP A 201 2.30 9.78 4.59
N ILE A 202 3.47 10.37 4.72
CA ILE A 202 4.75 9.65 4.70
C ILE A 202 4.90 8.69 5.89
N ASN A 203 4.27 8.98 7.05
CA ASN A 203 4.38 8.11 8.23
C ASN A 203 3.74 6.74 7.94
N HIS A 204 2.62 6.72 7.23
CA HIS A 204 2.01 5.48 6.76
C HIS A 204 2.92 4.73 5.78
N SER A 205 3.63 5.44 4.89
CA SER A 205 4.60 4.80 3.98
C SER A 205 5.72 4.10 4.75
N PHE A 206 6.25 4.71 5.79
CA PHE A 206 7.23 4.08 6.68
C PHE A 206 6.63 2.90 7.44
N GLN A 207 5.42 3.02 7.95
CA GLN A 207 4.74 1.94 8.65
C GLN A 207 4.59 0.69 7.77
N TYR A 208 4.16 0.86 6.52
CA TYR A 208 4.07 -0.26 5.56
C TYR A 208 5.43 -0.85 5.21
N LEU A 209 6.47 -0.01 5.11
CA LEU A 209 7.83 -0.47 4.90
C LEU A 209 8.30 -1.35 6.06
N PHE A 210 8.06 -0.92 7.29
CA PHE A 210 8.41 -1.69 8.48
C PHE A 210 7.66 -3.03 8.57
N MET A 211 6.36 -3.06 8.21
CA MET A 211 5.60 -4.31 8.13
C MET A 211 6.27 -5.34 7.21
N VAL A 212 6.79 -4.88 6.07
CA VAL A 212 7.45 -5.76 5.10
C VAL A 212 8.82 -6.21 5.59
N ILE A 213 9.59 -5.32 6.23
CA ILE A 213 10.92 -5.66 6.76
C ILE A 213 10.81 -6.65 7.92
N ILE A 214 9.91 -6.38 8.87
CA ILE A 214 9.67 -7.26 10.04
C ILE A 214 9.15 -8.63 9.59
N GLY A 215 8.29 -8.65 8.57
CA GLY A 215 7.72 -9.89 8.07
C GLY A 215 8.65 -10.71 7.19
N GLY A 216 9.80 -10.15 6.78
CA GLY A 216 10.76 -10.81 5.90
C GLY A 216 10.60 -10.47 4.43
N LEU A 217 11.69 -9.97 3.86
CA LEU A 217 11.78 -9.55 2.47
C LEU A 217 11.68 -10.77 1.53
N GLY A 218 10.75 -10.69 0.56
CA GLY A 218 10.56 -11.78 -0.42
C GLY A 218 9.69 -12.94 0.08
N SER A 219 9.10 -12.83 1.28
CA SER A 219 8.13 -13.80 1.80
C SER A 219 6.72 -13.21 1.78
N ILE A 220 5.77 -13.88 1.07
CA ILE A 220 4.36 -13.45 1.06
C ILE A 220 3.73 -13.70 2.43
N THR A 221 3.97 -14.88 3.00
CA THR A 221 3.44 -15.25 4.32
C THR A 221 4.04 -14.38 5.43
N GLY A 222 5.32 -14.08 5.34
CA GLY A 222 6.01 -13.18 6.25
C GLY A 222 5.37 -11.79 6.29
N CYS A 223 5.00 -11.22 5.13
CA CYS A 223 4.32 -9.92 5.08
C CYS A 223 3.00 -9.89 5.86
N TYR A 224 2.24 -10.99 5.86
CA TYR A 224 1.02 -11.06 6.68
C TYR A 224 1.34 -11.09 8.17
N MET A 225 2.37 -11.85 8.55
CA MET A 225 2.82 -11.89 9.94
C MET A 225 3.33 -10.52 10.41
N GLY A 226 4.13 -9.83 9.58
CA GLY A 226 4.60 -8.47 9.87
C GLY A 226 3.46 -7.46 9.98
N ALA A 227 2.46 -7.53 9.10
CA ALA A 227 1.28 -6.69 9.18
C ALA A 227 0.48 -6.93 10.47
N ILE A 228 0.24 -8.19 10.83
CA ILE A 228 -0.46 -8.56 12.07
C ILE A 228 0.32 -8.04 13.28
N LEU A 229 1.63 -8.24 13.31
CA LEU A 229 2.50 -7.78 14.40
C LEU A 229 2.40 -6.26 14.60
N VAL A 230 2.61 -5.48 13.54
CA VAL A 230 2.61 -4.02 13.60
C VAL A 230 1.25 -3.45 13.99
N TRP A 231 0.14 -4.13 13.66
CA TRP A 231 -1.21 -3.70 14.03
C TRP A 231 -1.66 -4.19 15.41
N VAL A 232 -1.34 -5.41 15.77
CA VAL A 232 -1.83 -6.04 17.02
C VAL A 232 -1.02 -5.57 18.23
N ILE A 233 0.30 -5.41 18.11
CA ILE A 233 1.16 -5.00 19.23
C ILE A 233 0.74 -3.66 19.85
N PRO A 234 0.54 -2.56 19.11
CA PRO A 234 0.08 -1.31 19.70
C PRO A 234 -1.28 -1.42 20.41
N VAL A 235 -2.20 -2.22 19.83
CA VAL A 235 -3.52 -2.45 20.45
C VAL A 235 -3.39 -3.19 21.77
N LEU A 236 -2.56 -4.25 21.81
CA LEU A 236 -2.31 -5.02 23.04
C LEU A 236 -1.64 -4.16 24.12
N ILE A 237 -0.65 -3.34 23.74
CA ILE A 237 0.03 -2.44 24.67
C ILE A 237 -0.95 -1.43 25.28
N LYS A 238 -1.82 -0.83 24.46
CA LYS A 238 -2.84 0.13 24.91
C LYS A 238 -3.83 -0.54 25.86
N GLU A 239 -4.31 -1.74 25.54
CA GLU A 239 -5.29 -2.45 26.37
C GLU A 239 -4.69 -2.95 27.70
N ILE A 240 -3.50 -3.54 27.67
CA ILE A 240 -2.79 -4.00 28.87
C ILE A 240 -2.39 -2.80 29.75
N GLY A 241 -1.88 -1.74 29.16
CA GLY A 241 -1.45 -0.56 29.91
C GLY A 241 -2.60 0.16 30.60
N LYS A 242 -3.78 0.20 29.95
CA LYS A 242 -4.99 0.77 30.54
C LYS A 242 -5.52 -0.09 31.69
N THR A 243 -5.56 -1.41 31.49
CA THR A 243 -6.14 -2.34 32.49
C THR A 243 -5.20 -2.65 33.65
N ALA A 244 -3.89 -2.81 33.41
CA ALA A 244 -2.92 -3.21 34.43
C ALA A 244 -2.30 -2.04 35.20
N PHE A 245 -2.08 -0.90 34.53
CA PHE A 245 -1.33 0.23 35.11
C PHE A 245 -2.16 1.52 35.26
N GLY A 246 -3.38 1.57 34.70
CA GLY A 246 -4.25 2.76 34.79
C GLY A 246 -3.68 4.01 34.12
N PHE A 247 -2.74 3.87 33.17
CA PHE A 247 -2.15 5.01 32.48
C PHE A 247 -3.13 5.68 31.54
N ASP A 248 -2.97 7.01 31.38
CA ASP A 248 -3.75 7.80 30.44
C ASP A 248 -3.53 7.33 28.99
N ALA A 249 -4.59 7.44 28.17
CA ALA A 249 -4.59 7.04 26.76
C ALA A 249 -3.44 7.73 25.97
N PHE A 250 -3.13 8.99 26.27
CA PHE A 250 -2.04 9.73 25.64
C PHE A 250 -0.66 9.13 25.94
N VAL A 251 -0.41 8.72 27.19
CA VAL A 251 0.84 8.07 27.59
C VAL A 251 1.00 6.73 26.88
N MET A 252 -0.09 5.97 26.79
CA MET A 252 -0.09 4.66 26.11
C MET A 252 0.12 4.78 24.62
N GLU A 253 -0.39 5.81 23.97
CA GLU A 253 -0.17 6.07 22.55
C GLU A 253 1.32 6.31 22.24
N ASN A 254 1.94 7.23 22.97
CA ASN A 254 3.37 7.52 22.80
C ASN A 254 4.24 6.30 23.15
N LEU A 255 3.90 5.57 24.22
CA LEU A 255 4.64 4.37 24.61
C LEU A 255 4.53 3.29 23.52
N SER A 256 3.37 3.12 22.89
CA SER A 256 3.18 2.14 21.83
C SER A 256 4.05 2.46 20.59
N ILE A 257 4.21 3.74 20.24
CA ILE A 257 5.09 4.18 19.15
C ILE A 257 6.56 3.93 19.48
N ILE A 258 7.00 4.25 20.69
CA ILE A 258 8.38 4.02 21.15
C ILE A 258 8.69 2.52 21.14
N LEU A 259 7.82 1.68 21.69
CA LEU A 259 8.01 0.23 21.72
C LEU A 259 8.01 -0.38 20.31
N LEU A 260 7.16 0.10 19.42
CA LEU A 260 7.16 -0.33 18.02
C LEU A 260 8.49 0.03 17.35
N GLY A 261 8.98 1.26 17.51
CA GLY A 261 10.29 1.69 17.00
C GLY A 261 11.44 0.86 17.58
N PHE A 262 11.43 0.60 18.88
CA PHE A 262 12.42 -0.25 19.53
C PHE A 262 12.40 -1.68 18.99
N MET A 263 11.21 -2.27 18.82
CA MET A 263 11.03 -3.60 18.24
C MET A 263 11.62 -3.69 16.82
N ILE A 264 11.38 -2.68 15.98
CA ILE A 264 11.95 -2.61 14.63
C ILE A 264 13.48 -2.65 14.68
N VAL A 265 14.08 -1.82 15.55
CA VAL A 265 15.55 -1.77 15.71
C VAL A 265 16.09 -3.12 16.17
N VAL A 266 15.45 -3.76 17.15
CA VAL A 266 15.86 -5.08 17.64
C VAL A 266 15.78 -6.13 16.54
N ILE A 267 14.68 -6.18 15.78
CA ILE A 267 14.52 -7.15 14.69
C ILE A 267 15.60 -6.95 13.62
N LEU A 268 15.88 -5.70 13.22
CA LEU A 268 16.92 -5.40 12.22
C LEU A 268 18.33 -5.78 12.69
N ILE A 269 18.58 -5.77 14.00
CA ILE A 269 19.88 -6.19 14.57
C ILE A 269 19.99 -7.71 14.63
N VAL A 270 18.92 -8.39 15.06
CA VAL A 270 18.92 -9.85 15.30
C VAL A 270 18.80 -10.62 13.99
N GLU A 271 17.95 -10.16 13.08
CA GLU A 271 17.66 -10.84 11.82
C GLU A 271 17.60 -9.83 10.65
N PRO A 272 18.77 -9.40 10.13
CA PRO A 272 18.86 -8.35 9.12
C PRO A 272 18.23 -8.73 7.76
N HIS A 273 17.91 -9.98 7.56
CA HIS A 273 17.28 -10.48 6.33
C HIS A 273 15.78 -10.77 6.48
N GLY A 274 15.19 -10.62 7.68
CA GLY A 274 13.76 -10.82 7.97
C GLY A 274 13.37 -12.28 8.20
#